data_749f28a21a6e2f75fe2cd19db8c3c275
#
_entry.id   749f28a21a6e2f75fe2cd19db8c3c275
#
_cell.length_a   1.000
_cell.length_b   1.000
_cell.length_c   1.000
_cell.angle_alpha   90.00
_cell.angle_beta   90.00
_cell.angle_gamma   90.00
#
_symmetry.space_group_name_H-M   'P 1'
#
loop_
_entity.id
_entity.type
_entity.pdbx_description
1 polymer ?
#
loop_
_entity_poly.entity_id
_entity_poly.type
_entity_poly.pdbx_seq_one_letter_code
_entity_poly.pdbx_strand_id
1 'polypeptide(L)'
;MNYAEIKTYDVANGPGIRLSLFVSGCPHRCPGCFNQQAWDFSYGKPFTNETINCIIKELSFPAYAGITFLGGEPFAKENQHDLLLLAKKIKETYPDKNIWCYTGYEFERDIMGYMYDKWPYTKELMSYI
;
A
#
# COMPACT_ATOMS: atom_id res chain seq x y z
N MET A 1 9.98 -3.08 -5.11
CA MET A 1 9.41 -2.95 -3.75
C MET A 1 9.52 -4.28 -3.01
N ASN A 2 9.77 -4.21 -1.73
CA ASN A 2 9.64 -5.37 -0.84
C ASN A 2 8.44 -5.17 0.08
N TYR A 3 7.95 -6.24 0.67
CA TYR A 3 6.88 -6.18 1.67
C TYR A 3 7.25 -7.03 2.89
N ALA A 4 6.82 -6.57 4.07
CA ALA A 4 7.12 -7.24 5.32
C ALA A 4 6.11 -8.35 5.62
N GLU A 5 4.83 -8.10 5.38
CA GLU A 5 3.74 -9.00 5.77
C GLU A 5 2.49 -8.72 4.95
N ILE A 6 1.69 -9.78 4.76
CA ILE A 6 0.31 -9.66 4.30
C ILE A 6 -0.56 -10.27 5.39
N LYS A 7 -1.44 -9.44 5.98
CA LYS A 7 -2.33 -9.88 7.05
C LYS A 7 -3.74 -10.06 6.50
N THR A 8 -4.26 -11.28 6.63
CA THR A 8 -5.62 -11.62 6.19
C THR A 8 -6.64 -11.29 7.29
N TYR A 9 -7.88 -11.01 6.88
CA TYR A 9 -9.01 -10.75 7.78
C TYR A 9 -8.70 -9.73 8.88
N ASP A 10 -8.04 -8.64 8.48
CA ASP A 10 -7.65 -7.57 9.39
C ASP A 10 -8.84 -6.63 9.63
N VAL A 11 -9.17 -6.38 10.90
CA VAL A 11 -10.24 -5.47 11.31
C VAL A 11 -9.70 -4.19 11.95
N ALA A 12 -8.40 -4.08 12.11
CA ALA A 12 -7.77 -2.97 12.84
C ALA A 12 -7.34 -1.81 11.93
N ASN A 13 -7.18 -2.04 10.64
CA ASN A 13 -6.57 -1.09 9.72
C ASN A 13 -7.53 -0.65 8.61
N GLY A 14 -8.58 0.06 8.97
CA GLY A 14 -9.58 0.58 8.07
C GLY A 14 -10.96 -0.05 8.29
N PRO A 15 -11.99 0.43 7.58
CA PRO A 15 -13.35 -0.04 7.78
C PRO A 15 -13.58 -1.44 7.20
N GLY A 16 -14.35 -2.24 7.91
CA GLY A 16 -14.69 -3.60 7.49
C GLY A 16 -13.55 -4.58 7.67
N ILE A 17 -13.71 -5.76 7.10
CA ILE A 17 -12.67 -6.78 7.06
C ILE A 17 -11.78 -6.53 5.85
N ARG A 18 -10.47 -6.47 6.05
CA ARG A 18 -9.54 -6.05 5.02
C ARG A 18 -8.35 -7.00 4.91
N LEU A 19 -7.78 -7.03 3.71
CA LEU A 19 -6.44 -7.55 3.51
C LEU A 19 -5.46 -6.39 3.74
N SER A 20 -4.47 -6.56 4.61
CA SER A 20 -3.51 -5.50 4.91
C SER A 20 -2.14 -5.87 4.38
N LEU A 21 -1.61 -5.03 3.48
CA LEU A 21 -0.29 -5.18 2.89
C LEU A 21 0.68 -4.21 3.57
N PHE A 22 1.63 -4.78 4.31
CA PHE A 22 2.67 -4.03 5.01
C PHE A 22 3.90 -3.93 4.11
N VAL A 23 4.09 -2.77 3.48
CA VAL A 23 5.23 -2.53 2.60
C VAL A 23 6.49 -2.24 3.40
N SER A 24 7.64 -2.45 2.79
CA SER A 24 8.96 -2.14 3.38
C SER A 24 9.50 -0.84 2.82
N GLY A 25 10.27 -0.12 3.65
CA GLY A 25 10.88 1.14 3.30
C GLY A 25 10.08 2.33 3.77
N CYS A 26 10.73 3.18 4.57
CA CYS A 26 10.11 4.39 5.09
C CYS A 26 11.19 5.47 5.28
N PRO A 27 11.10 6.60 4.55
CA PRO A 27 12.07 7.67 4.69
C PRO A 27 11.81 8.57 5.90
N HIS A 28 10.67 8.44 6.57
CA HIS A 28 10.27 9.36 7.65
C HIS A 28 11.06 9.19 8.93
N ARG A 29 11.40 7.93 9.29
CA ARG A 29 12.16 7.61 10.51
C ARG A 29 11.59 8.27 11.76
N CYS A 30 10.28 8.13 11.96
CA CYS A 30 9.57 8.78 13.06
C CYS A 30 10.11 8.33 14.41
N PRO A 31 10.39 9.25 15.36
CA PRO A 31 10.75 8.88 16.71
C PRO A 31 9.64 8.04 17.36
N GLY A 32 10.02 6.95 18.04
CA GLY A 32 9.04 6.07 18.68
C GLY A 32 8.29 5.12 17.74
N CYS A 33 8.67 5.05 16.48
CA CYS A 33 8.09 4.06 15.57
C CYS A 33 8.43 2.64 16.02
N PHE A 34 7.41 1.78 16.26
CA PHE A 34 7.68 0.40 16.70
C PHE A 34 7.96 -0.56 15.57
N ASN A 35 7.99 -0.09 14.34
CA ASN A 35 8.25 -0.91 13.17
C ASN A 35 9.52 -0.43 12.45
N GLN A 36 10.59 -0.19 13.22
CA GLN A 36 11.83 0.40 12.69
C GLN A 36 12.52 -0.47 11.65
N GLN A 37 12.39 -1.80 11.73
CA GLN A 37 12.96 -2.68 10.71
C GLN A 37 12.33 -2.44 9.34
N ALA A 38 11.12 -1.94 9.28
CA ALA A 38 10.44 -1.61 8.02
C ALA A 38 10.94 -0.31 7.38
N TRP A 39 11.88 0.41 8.01
CA TRP A 39 12.53 1.56 7.38
C TRP A 39 13.42 1.15 6.21
N ASP A 40 13.93 -0.08 6.23
CA ASP A 40 14.79 -0.59 5.18
C ASP A 40 13.96 -1.08 3.99
N PHE A 41 14.19 -0.49 2.81
CA PHE A 41 13.50 -0.85 1.59
C PHE A 41 13.75 -2.29 1.14
N SER A 42 14.83 -2.90 1.60
CA SER A 42 15.15 -4.29 1.28
C SER A 42 14.63 -5.29 2.32
N TYR A 43 13.97 -4.82 3.38
CA TYR A 43 13.40 -5.69 4.41
C TYR A 43 12.25 -6.54 3.85
N GLY A 44 12.17 -7.78 4.31
CA GLY A 44 11.07 -8.68 3.95
C GLY A 44 11.29 -9.40 2.63
N LYS A 45 10.20 -9.59 1.89
CA LYS A 45 10.17 -10.39 0.66
C LYS A 45 10.01 -9.50 -0.58
N PRO A 46 10.58 -9.89 -1.72
CA PRO A 46 10.34 -9.14 -2.96
C PRO A 46 8.87 -9.22 -3.40
N PHE A 47 8.34 -8.09 -3.82
CA PHE A 47 7.00 -7.98 -4.36
C PHE A 47 7.03 -8.31 -5.85
N THR A 48 6.38 -9.40 -6.24
CA THR A 48 6.43 -9.93 -7.60
C THR A 48 5.02 -10.07 -8.18
N ASN A 49 4.94 -10.45 -9.45
CA ASN A 49 3.66 -10.77 -10.08
C ASN A 49 2.93 -11.92 -9.37
N GLU A 50 3.69 -12.87 -8.84
CA GLU A 50 3.10 -13.95 -8.04
C GLU A 50 2.45 -13.40 -6.76
N THR A 51 3.07 -12.42 -6.13
CA THR A 51 2.51 -11.74 -4.96
C THR A 51 1.18 -11.06 -5.32
N ILE A 52 1.15 -10.35 -6.45
CA ILE A 52 -0.08 -9.71 -6.94
C ILE A 52 -1.17 -10.77 -7.16
N ASN A 53 -0.85 -11.87 -7.82
CA ASN A 53 -1.82 -12.92 -8.09
C ASN A 53 -2.36 -13.55 -6.80
N CYS A 54 -1.52 -13.77 -5.80
CA CYS A 54 -1.96 -14.25 -4.48
C CYS A 54 -2.91 -13.28 -3.80
N ILE A 55 -2.63 -11.98 -3.85
CA ILE A 55 -3.48 -10.94 -3.28
C ILE A 55 -4.84 -10.91 -3.99
N ILE A 56 -4.85 -10.94 -5.31
CA ILE A 56 -6.08 -10.94 -6.10
C ILE A 56 -6.93 -12.16 -5.78
N LYS A 57 -6.31 -13.33 -5.65
CA LYS A 57 -7.02 -14.56 -5.30
C LYS A 57 -7.63 -14.47 -3.90
N GLU A 58 -6.90 -13.97 -2.93
CA GLU A 58 -7.39 -13.81 -1.55
C GLU A 58 -8.56 -12.83 -1.51
N LEU A 59 -8.48 -11.71 -2.22
CA LEU A 59 -9.53 -10.69 -2.26
C LEU A 59 -10.82 -11.18 -2.94
N SER A 60 -10.82 -12.35 -3.58
CA SER A 60 -12.05 -12.93 -4.16
C SER A 60 -13.07 -13.31 -3.09
N PHE A 61 -12.67 -13.50 -1.85
CA PHE A 61 -13.60 -13.83 -0.78
C PHE A 61 -14.53 -12.65 -0.47
N PRO A 62 -15.86 -12.87 -0.42
CA PRO A 62 -16.83 -11.78 -0.27
C PRO A 62 -16.71 -11.00 1.04
N ALA A 63 -16.10 -11.60 2.07
CA ALA A 63 -15.93 -10.95 3.37
C ALA A 63 -15.04 -9.69 3.30
N TYR A 64 -14.14 -9.60 2.32
CA TYR A 64 -13.23 -8.47 2.21
C TYR A 64 -13.92 -7.23 1.67
N ALA A 65 -13.91 -6.13 2.44
CA ALA A 65 -14.34 -4.82 1.99
C ALA A 65 -13.32 -4.20 1.01
N GLY A 66 -12.05 -4.55 1.15
CA GLY A 66 -10.98 -4.06 0.31
C GLY A 66 -9.59 -4.38 0.86
N ILE A 67 -8.61 -3.59 0.43
CA ILE A 67 -7.22 -3.72 0.85
C ILE A 67 -6.74 -2.43 1.51
N THR A 68 -5.81 -2.56 2.45
CA THR A 68 -5.13 -1.43 3.08
C THR A 68 -3.63 -1.51 2.82
N PHE A 69 -3.04 -0.41 2.35
CA PHE A 69 -1.60 -0.26 2.21
C PHE A 69 -1.05 0.47 3.43
N LEU A 70 -0.09 -0.13 4.10
CA LEU A 70 0.54 0.47 5.28
C LEU A 70 1.92 -0.18 5.50
N GLY A 71 2.46 -0.07 6.69
CA GLY A 71 3.71 -0.71 7.08
C GLY A 71 4.82 0.31 7.19
N GLY A 72 5.80 0.31 6.28
CA GLY A 72 6.72 1.39 6.03
C GLY A 72 5.99 2.59 5.47
N GLU A 73 6.40 3.07 4.30
CA GLU A 73 5.71 4.20 3.66
C GLU A 73 5.21 3.80 2.26
N PRO A 74 3.89 3.55 2.10
CA PRO A 74 3.34 3.20 0.78
C PRO A 74 3.58 4.27 -0.29
N PHE A 75 3.55 5.55 0.08
CA PHE A 75 3.80 6.65 -0.86
C PHE A 75 5.26 6.98 -1.06
N ALA A 76 6.19 6.24 -0.46
CA ALA A 76 7.60 6.38 -0.81
C ALA A 76 7.79 6.17 -2.31
N LYS A 77 8.61 7.01 -2.94
CA LYS A 77 8.79 6.99 -4.39
C LYS A 77 9.12 5.58 -4.92
N GLU A 78 9.95 4.84 -4.18
CA GLU A 78 10.38 3.50 -4.54
C GLU A 78 9.25 2.47 -4.49
N ASN A 79 8.18 2.74 -3.73
CA ASN A 79 7.08 1.80 -3.55
C ASN A 79 5.89 2.07 -4.47
N GLN A 80 5.78 3.26 -5.04
CA GLN A 80 4.57 3.67 -5.76
C GLN A 80 4.30 2.87 -7.02
N HIS A 81 5.33 2.52 -7.78
CA HIS A 81 5.14 1.79 -9.06
C HIS A 81 4.46 0.43 -8.85
N ASP A 82 4.97 -0.36 -7.92
CA ASP A 82 4.42 -1.69 -7.66
C ASP A 82 3.01 -1.62 -7.04
N LEU A 83 2.78 -0.65 -6.15
CA LEU A 83 1.44 -0.43 -5.59
C LEU A 83 0.45 0.03 -6.66
N LEU A 84 0.90 0.82 -7.63
CA LEU A 84 0.05 1.21 -8.75
C LEU A 84 -0.38 0.02 -9.58
N LEU A 85 0.54 -0.88 -9.90
CA LEU A 85 0.22 -2.12 -10.63
C LEU A 85 -0.81 -2.95 -9.88
N LEU A 86 -0.63 -3.09 -8.57
CA LEU A 86 -1.58 -3.82 -7.72
C LEU A 86 -2.94 -3.13 -7.68
N ALA A 87 -2.97 -1.82 -7.47
CA ALA A 87 -4.22 -1.06 -7.38
C ALA A 87 -5.04 -1.16 -8.68
N LYS A 88 -4.38 -1.03 -9.82
CA LYS A 88 -5.02 -1.22 -11.12
C LYS A 88 -5.66 -2.59 -11.24
N LYS A 89 -4.92 -3.64 -10.90
CA LYS A 89 -5.40 -5.02 -10.98
C LYS A 89 -6.60 -5.25 -10.08
N ILE A 90 -6.56 -4.70 -8.85
CA ILE A 90 -7.67 -4.81 -7.90
C ILE A 90 -8.93 -4.16 -8.46
N LYS A 91 -8.82 -2.93 -8.96
CA LYS A 91 -9.99 -2.19 -9.47
C LYS A 91 -10.56 -2.78 -10.76
N GLU A 92 -9.71 -3.35 -11.60
CA GLU A 92 -10.16 -4.07 -12.80
C GLU A 92 -10.92 -5.35 -12.44
N THR A 93 -10.47 -6.07 -11.41
CA THR A 93 -11.03 -7.36 -11.01
C THR A 93 -12.22 -7.20 -10.07
N TYR A 94 -12.12 -6.27 -9.11
CA TYR A 94 -13.11 -6.05 -8.05
C TYR A 94 -13.44 -4.56 -7.90
N PRO A 95 -14.23 -3.97 -8.81
CA PRO A 95 -14.50 -2.53 -8.77
C PRO A 95 -15.22 -2.06 -7.49
N ASP A 96 -15.90 -2.96 -6.79
CA ASP A 96 -16.61 -2.63 -5.55
C ASP A 96 -15.73 -2.67 -4.29
N LYS A 97 -14.51 -3.22 -4.38
CA LYS A 97 -13.60 -3.24 -3.25
C LYS A 97 -12.76 -1.97 -3.22
N ASN A 98 -12.64 -1.37 -2.03
CA ASN A 98 -11.92 -0.12 -1.88
C ASN A 98 -10.46 -0.32 -1.47
N ILE A 99 -9.68 0.74 -1.63
CA ILE A 99 -8.27 0.76 -1.25
C ILE A 99 -8.06 1.89 -0.25
N TRP A 100 -7.55 1.55 0.93
CA TRP A 100 -7.15 2.49 1.97
C TRP A 100 -5.64 2.54 2.06
N CYS A 101 -5.10 3.68 2.45
CA CYS A 101 -3.66 3.86 2.58
C CYS A 101 -3.34 4.72 3.79
N TYR A 102 -2.46 4.21 4.64
CA TYR A 102 -1.88 4.99 5.72
C TYR A 102 -0.51 5.49 5.28
N THR A 103 -0.30 6.80 5.34
CA THR A 103 0.96 7.43 4.93
C THR A 103 1.40 8.45 5.97
N GLY A 104 2.72 8.60 6.14
CA GLY A 104 3.32 9.65 6.95
C GLY A 104 3.48 10.97 6.22
N TYR A 105 3.24 11.02 4.91
CA TYR A 105 3.23 12.26 4.15
C TYR A 105 1.97 13.07 4.44
N GLU A 106 2.10 14.39 4.47
CA GLU A 106 0.96 15.28 4.62
C GLU A 106 0.26 15.43 3.27
N PHE A 107 -1.08 15.30 3.28
CA PHE A 107 -1.85 15.26 2.03
C PHE A 107 -1.68 16.55 1.20
N GLU A 108 -1.91 17.71 1.79
CA GLU A 108 -1.87 18.98 1.05
C GLU A 108 -0.43 19.41 0.72
N ARG A 109 0.47 19.33 1.71
CA ARG A 109 1.84 19.80 1.55
C ARG A 109 2.68 18.89 0.66
N ASP A 110 2.57 17.57 0.86
CA ASP A 110 3.44 16.60 0.21
C ASP A 110 2.77 15.94 -0.98
N ILE A 111 1.67 15.22 -0.76
CA ILE A 111 1.05 14.39 -1.81
C ILE A 111 0.46 15.26 -2.92
N MET A 112 -0.40 16.20 -2.59
CA MET A 112 -1.00 17.12 -3.56
C MET A 112 -0.09 18.31 -3.88
N GLY A 113 0.98 18.50 -3.11
CA GLY A 113 1.97 19.54 -3.36
C GLY A 113 2.94 19.13 -4.46
N TYR A 114 4.14 18.68 -4.06
CA TYR A 114 5.19 18.37 -5.04
C TYR A 114 5.08 16.95 -5.62
N MET A 115 4.56 15.98 -4.86
CA MET A 115 4.53 14.57 -5.30
C MET A 115 3.57 14.37 -6.47
N TYR A 116 2.40 15.00 -6.40
CA TYR A 116 1.35 14.88 -7.42
C TYR A 116 1.85 15.33 -8.80
N ASP A 117 2.58 16.43 -8.84
CA ASP A 117 3.04 17.04 -10.09
C ASP A 117 4.39 16.50 -10.57
N LYS A 118 5.29 16.15 -9.65
CA LYS A 118 6.70 15.85 -9.97
C LYS A 118 7.05 14.37 -9.98
N TRP A 119 6.35 13.56 -9.20
CA TRP A 119 6.62 12.14 -9.16
C TRP A 119 5.76 11.40 -10.19
N PRO A 120 6.32 10.40 -10.90
CA PRO A 120 5.65 9.85 -12.09
C PRO A 120 4.37 9.08 -11.77
N TYR A 121 4.20 8.52 -10.57
CA TYR A 121 3.09 7.61 -10.27
C TYR A 121 2.10 8.12 -9.25
N THR A 122 2.38 9.23 -8.55
CA THR A 122 1.54 9.68 -7.43
C THR A 122 0.11 10.00 -7.88
N LYS A 123 -0.02 10.74 -8.98
CA LYS A 123 -1.33 11.14 -9.50
C LYS A 123 -2.20 9.94 -9.83
N GLU A 124 -1.65 8.96 -10.55
CA GLU A 124 -2.40 7.78 -10.96
C GLU A 124 -2.71 6.88 -9.76
N LEU A 125 -1.75 6.69 -8.86
CA LEU A 125 -1.97 5.91 -7.64
C LEU A 125 -3.08 6.51 -6.78
N MET A 126 -3.11 7.83 -6.60
CA MET A 126 -4.16 8.53 -5.87
C MET A 126 -5.54 8.32 -6.46
N SER A 127 -5.64 8.12 -7.77
CA SER A 127 -6.94 7.92 -8.42
C SER A 127 -7.63 6.61 -8.01
N TYR A 128 -6.90 5.67 -7.44
CA TYR A 128 -7.43 4.37 -7.01
C TYR A 128 -7.72 4.27 -5.50
N ILE A 129 -7.31 5.28 -4.74
CA ILE A 129 -7.43 5.27 -3.27
C ILE A 129 -8.65 6.04 -2.76
#